data_e165ab2a442985ff55900b16cc103932
#
_entry.id   e165ab2a442985ff55900b16cc103932
#
_cell.length_a   1.000
_cell.length_b   1.000
_cell.length_c   1.000
_cell.angle_alpha   90.00
_cell.angle_beta   90.00
_cell.angle_gamma   90.00
#
_symmetry.space_group_name_H-M   'P 1'
#
loop_
_entity.id
_entity.type
_entity.pdbx_description
1 polymer ?
#
loop_
_entity_poly.entity_id
_entity_poly.type
_entity_poly.pdbx_seq_one_letter_code
_entity_poly.pdbx_strand_id
1 'polypeptide(L)'
;RAGGRPVMVEFVSANPTGPLHVGHGRQAAIGDAIGALLESQGWRVTREFYYNDAGAQIRNLGLSVQARIREKLGVRAEFPADGYHGDYVREIAEKYLDAGNTDGEDLEAVTRFAVAELRREQDLDLQAFGVRFDSYYLESSLYRDGRVQKAVQALIDSGKAFEQDGALWLKTTEYGDDKDRVMRKSDGAYTYFVPDVAYHIAKWERGFTRAINIQGSDHHSTVTRVRAGLQAASAKWERRIPQGYPDYVLHKMVTVMKGGEEMKISKRAGSYVTLRELIDEVGRDAVRFFLLSRKADADFVFDIDLAKSQSEENPVYYVQYAHARICSVLEQWRTQFGGEDRAFPVTSALNAANFDSLRNVDLGPLGGARELALLQRLGEYAEILENAAAELAPHQIVFYLRELAGEFHSYYNAERILVAEAPLRSARLALCLAVRQVLRNGLSLLGVSQPEKM
;
A
#
# COMPACT_ATOMS: atom_id res chain seq x y z
N ARG A 1 22.16 -0.98 -7.69
CA ARG A 1 21.01 -1.84 -8.01
C ARG A 1 21.06 -3.13 -7.20
N ALA A 2 19.90 -3.68 -6.85
CA ALA A 2 19.79 -4.81 -5.88
C ALA A 2 20.21 -6.18 -6.46
N GLY A 3 20.34 -6.33 -7.77
CA GLY A 3 20.79 -7.58 -8.40
C GLY A 3 19.88 -8.80 -8.13
N GLY A 4 18.56 -8.61 -8.04
CA GLY A 4 17.59 -9.68 -7.82
C GLY A 4 17.49 -10.18 -6.37
N ARG A 5 18.10 -9.49 -5.39
CA ARG A 5 17.99 -9.88 -3.98
C ARG A 5 16.53 -9.85 -3.51
N PRO A 6 16.10 -10.86 -2.72
CA PRO A 6 14.71 -10.90 -2.24
C PRO A 6 14.46 -9.84 -1.16
N VAL A 7 13.26 -9.26 -1.19
CA VAL A 7 12.73 -8.40 -0.14
C VAL A 7 11.24 -8.70 0.03
N MET A 8 10.76 -8.69 1.27
CA MET A 8 9.34 -8.81 1.57
C MET A 8 8.78 -7.45 1.97
N VAL A 9 7.61 -7.12 1.47
CA VAL A 9 6.81 -5.98 1.91
C VAL A 9 5.49 -6.51 2.43
N GLU A 10 5.27 -6.38 3.74
CA GLU A 10 4.02 -6.74 4.40
C GLU A 10 3.19 -5.48 4.63
N PHE A 11 1.93 -5.51 4.21
CA PHE A 11 1.07 -4.35 4.35
C PHE A 11 -0.42 -4.73 4.33
N VAL A 12 -1.28 -3.83 4.75
CA VAL A 12 -2.71 -3.99 5.03
C VAL A 12 -2.93 -4.90 6.22
N SER A 13 -2.68 -6.21 6.10
CA SER A 13 -2.76 -7.21 7.19
C SER A 13 -3.99 -7.01 8.09
N ALA A 14 -5.16 -6.76 7.46
CA ALA A 14 -6.40 -6.47 8.15
C ALA A 14 -7.06 -7.76 8.63
N ASN A 15 -7.58 -7.75 9.87
CA ASN A 15 -8.37 -8.86 10.37
C ASN A 15 -9.66 -9.00 9.55
N PRO A 16 -10.11 -10.23 9.23
CA PRO A 16 -11.33 -10.47 8.47
C PRO A 16 -12.57 -10.29 9.36
N THR A 17 -12.72 -9.12 9.98
CA THR A 17 -13.81 -8.76 10.90
C THR A 17 -14.67 -7.60 10.39
N GLY A 18 -14.42 -7.14 9.18
CA GLY A 18 -15.19 -6.10 8.50
C GLY A 18 -14.55 -5.66 7.20
N PRO A 19 -15.23 -4.79 6.42
CA PRO A 19 -14.71 -4.18 5.21
C PRO A 19 -13.41 -3.39 5.45
N LEU A 20 -12.64 -3.17 4.39
CA LEU A 20 -11.45 -2.32 4.47
C LEU A 20 -11.86 -0.85 4.58
N HIS A 21 -11.26 -0.13 5.51
CA HIS A 21 -11.44 1.32 5.65
C HIS A 21 -10.29 2.11 5.01
N VAL A 22 -10.43 3.43 4.94
CA VAL A 22 -9.45 4.35 4.34
C VAL A 22 -8.02 4.17 4.89
N GLY A 23 -7.86 3.84 6.18
CA GLY A 23 -6.54 3.56 6.78
C GLY A 23 -5.87 2.33 6.17
N HIS A 24 -6.63 1.26 5.88
CA HIS A 24 -6.14 0.10 5.12
C HIS A 24 -5.82 0.49 3.67
N GLY A 25 -6.62 1.37 3.06
CA GLY A 25 -6.33 1.96 1.75
C GLY A 25 -4.99 2.69 1.73
N ARG A 26 -4.66 3.46 2.79
CA ARG A 26 -3.35 4.13 2.92
C ARG A 26 -2.20 3.13 3.00
N GLN A 27 -2.35 2.08 3.81
CA GLN A 27 -1.35 1.00 3.87
C GLN A 27 -1.17 0.32 2.51
N ALA A 28 -2.27 0.01 1.84
CA ALA A 28 -2.27 -0.62 0.52
C ALA A 28 -1.55 0.24 -0.52
N ALA A 29 -1.85 1.54 -0.59
CA ALA A 29 -1.19 2.46 -1.52
C ALA A 29 0.32 2.57 -1.24
N ILE A 30 0.70 2.78 0.04
CA ILE A 30 2.11 2.92 0.45
C ILE A 30 2.87 1.62 0.18
N GLY A 31 2.32 0.46 0.58
CA GLY A 31 2.99 -0.83 0.44
C GLY A 31 3.21 -1.23 -1.01
N ASP A 32 2.21 -1.06 -1.84
CA ASP A 32 2.30 -1.38 -3.26
C ASP A 32 3.28 -0.45 -3.99
N ALA A 33 3.24 0.87 -3.71
CA ALA A 33 4.18 1.84 -4.28
C ALA A 33 5.64 1.59 -3.82
N ILE A 34 5.87 1.23 -2.54
CA ILE A 34 7.20 0.83 -2.05
C ILE A 34 7.67 -0.43 -2.78
N GLY A 35 6.79 -1.42 -2.97
CA GLY A 35 7.09 -2.60 -3.77
C GLY A 35 7.56 -2.23 -5.18
N ALA A 36 6.81 -1.39 -5.89
CA ALA A 36 7.16 -0.92 -7.23
C ALA A 36 8.48 -0.13 -7.28
N LEU A 37 8.74 0.73 -6.29
CA LEU A 37 10.00 1.46 -6.15
C LEU A 37 11.18 0.49 -6.00
N LEU A 38 11.06 -0.52 -5.14
CA LEU A 38 12.10 -1.52 -4.91
C LEU A 38 12.34 -2.37 -6.18
N GLU A 39 11.27 -2.77 -6.87
CA GLU A 39 11.37 -3.49 -8.16
C GLU A 39 12.12 -2.66 -9.20
N SER A 40 11.86 -1.35 -9.28
CA SER A 40 12.58 -0.44 -10.17
C SER A 40 14.09 -0.39 -9.90
N GLN A 41 14.51 -0.67 -8.67
CA GLN A 41 15.91 -0.76 -8.25
C GLN A 41 16.48 -2.19 -8.34
N GLY A 42 15.72 -3.13 -8.91
CA GLY A 42 16.15 -4.50 -9.18
C GLY A 42 16.03 -5.44 -7.98
N TRP A 43 15.20 -5.13 -6.99
CA TRP A 43 14.82 -6.08 -5.95
C TRP A 43 13.78 -7.07 -6.48
N ARG A 44 13.82 -8.31 -5.99
CA ARG A 44 12.74 -9.28 -6.15
C ARG A 44 11.79 -9.14 -4.96
N VAL A 45 10.70 -8.43 -5.19
CA VAL A 45 9.71 -8.11 -4.14
C VAL A 45 8.72 -9.26 -3.98
N THR A 46 8.39 -9.59 -2.74
CA THR A 46 7.24 -10.42 -2.36
C THR A 46 6.31 -9.58 -1.51
N ARG A 47 5.08 -9.39 -1.97
CA ARG A 47 3.99 -8.70 -1.26
C ARG A 47 3.25 -9.71 -0.41
N GLU A 48 3.24 -9.52 0.91
CA GLU A 48 2.60 -10.45 1.84
C GLU A 48 1.49 -9.78 2.64
N PHE A 49 0.37 -10.47 2.77
CA PHE A 49 -0.75 -10.12 3.64
C PHE A 49 -0.79 -11.11 4.81
N TYR A 50 -0.78 -10.62 6.04
CA TYR A 50 -0.89 -11.45 7.23
C TYR A 50 -2.33 -11.43 7.75
N TYR A 51 -2.91 -12.61 7.93
CA TYR A 51 -4.24 -12.77 8.51
C TYR A 51 -4.18 -13.29 9.94
N ASN A 52 -4.79 -12.55 10.86
CA ASN A 52 -5.18 -13.13 12.14
C ASN A 52 -6.53 -13.83 11.95
N ASP A 53 -6.48 -15.13 11.74
CA ASP A 53 -7.62 -15.99 11.41
C ASP A 53 -8.17 -16.75 12.62
N ALA A 54 -7.79 -16.36 13.85
CA ALA A 54 -8.18 -16.98 15.10
C ALA A 54 -8.36 -15.95 16.24
N GLY A 55 -8.77 -16.40 17.40
CA GLY A 55 -8.86 -15.57 18.61
C GLY A 55 -10.22 -14.89 18.86
N ALA A 56 -10.24 -13.98 19.84
CA ALA A 56 -11.48 -13.39 20.35
C ALA A 56 -12.24 -12.57 19.30
N GLN A 57 -11.54 -11.83 18.43
CA GLN A 57 -12.19 -11.01 17.39
C GLN A 57 -12.95 -11.87 16.37
N ILE A 58 -12.34 -12.97 15.94
CA ILE A 58 -12.97 -13.91 15.00
C ILE A 58 -14.18 -14.59 15.64
N ARG A 59 -14.06 -15.00 16.91
CA ARG A 59 -15.19 -15.54 17.66
C ARG A 59 -16.34 -14.53 17.80
N ASN A 60 -16.02 -13.26 18.11
CA ASN A 60 -17.02 -12.19 18.23
C ASN A 60 -17.72 -11.90 16.91
N LEU A 61 -17.01 -12.00 15.78
CA LEU A 61 -17.63 -11.93 14.46
C LEU A 61 -18.64 -13.06 14.28
N GLY A 62 -18.25 -14.31 14.56
CA GLY A 62 -19.13 -15.47 14.45
C GLY A 62 -20.39 -15.32 15.29
N LEU A 63 -20.24 -14.90 16.56
CA LEU A 63 -21.37 -14.64 17.46
C LEU A 63 -22.29 -13.52 16.95
N SER A 64 -21.72 -12.46 16.36
CA SER A 64 -22.49 -11.35 15.80
C SER A 64 -23.33 -11.80 14.60
N VAL A 65 -22.73 -12.56 13.68
CA VAL A 65 -23.45 -13.13 12.52
C VAL A 65 -24.51 -14.13 12.99
N GLN A 66 -24.18 -15.01 13.94
CA GLN A 66 -25.13 -15.97 14.51
C GLN A 66 -26.35 -15.27 15.13
N ALA A 67 -26.14 -14.17 15.87
CA ALA A 67 -27.25 -13.38 16.42
C ALA A 67 -28.15 -12.84 15.31
N ARG A 68 -27.60 -12.34 14.20
CA ARG A 68 -28.37 -11.84 13.06
C ARG A 68 -29.13 -12.95 12.32
N ILE A 69 -28.53 -14.14 12.21
CA ILE A 69 -29.23 -15.33 11.64
C ILE A 69 -30.45 -15.65 12.51
N ARG A 70 -30.29 -15.74 13.83
CA ARG A 70 -31.39 -16.04 14.75
C ARG A 70 -32.50 -14.97 14.68
N GLU A 71 -32.15 -13.68 14.66
CA GLU A 71 -33.13 -12.60 14.49
C GLU A 71 -33.98 -12.80 13.20
N LYS A 72 -33.33 -13.14 12.07
CA LYS A 72 -34.03 -13.40 10.79
C LYS A 72 -34.95 -14.62 10.85
N LEU A 73 -34.57 -15.63 11.60
CA LEU A 73 -35.41 -16.82 11.82
C LEU A 73 -36.51 -16.62 12.89
N GLY A 74 -36.64 -15.41 13.45
CA GLY A 74 -37.64 -15.10 14.49
C GLY A 74 -37.28 -15.67 15.85
N VAL A 75 -36.06 -16.10 16.09
CA VAL A 75 -35.57 -16.63 17.33
C VAL A 75 -34.95 -15.51 18.18
N ARG A 76 -35.29 -15.44 19.47
CA ARG A 76 -34.66 -14.47 20.36
C ARG A 76 -33.15 -14.73 20.47
N ALA A 77 -32.35 -13.70 20.15
CA ALA A 77 -30.90 -13.77 20.24
C ALA A 77 -30.37 -12.65 21.15
N GLU A 78 -29.40 -12.96 22.00
CA GLU A 78 -28.58 -11.97 22.67
C GLU A 78 -27.44 -11.58 21.76
N PHE A 79 -27.33 -10.27 21.47
CA PHE A 79 -26.22 -9.76 20.68
C PHE A 79 -24.97 -9.62 21.59
N PRO A 80 -23.77 -10.09 21.14
CA PRO A 80 -22.58 -10.04 21.98
C PRO A 80 -22.20 -8.59 22.34
N ALA A 81 -21.79 -8.35 23.58
CA ALA A 81 -21.44 -7.02 24.08
C ALA A 81 -20.32 -6.36 23.26
N ASP A 82 -19.32 -7.15 22.84
CA ASP A 82 -18.21 -6.72 21.97
C ASP A 82 -18.47 -7.08 20.49
N GLY A 83 -19.74 -7.18 20.09
CA GLY A 83 -20.15 -7.59 18.75
C GLY A 83 -19.95 -6.49 17.69
N TYR A 84 -20.03 -6.91 16.45
CA TYR A 84 -19.93 -6.05 15.27
C TYR A 84 -21.33 -5.67 14.79
N HIS A 85 -21.64 -4.38 14.76
CA HIS A 85 -22.98 -3.86 14.48
C HIS A 85 -23.20 -3.38 13.05
N GLY A 86 -22.18 -3.38 12.21
CA GLY A 86 -22.28 -2.91 10.81
C GLY A 86 -23.27 -3.70 9.97
N ASP A 87 -23.84 -3.08 8.94
CA ASP A 87 -24.83 -3.72 8.05
C ASP A 87 -24.26 -4.95 7.33
N TYR A 88 -22.95 -4.98 7.08
CA TYR A 88 -22.27 -6.15 6.50
C TYR A 88 -22.50 -7.44 7.33
N VAL A 89 -22.69 -7.34 8.66
CA VAL A 89 -22.98 -8.52 9.50
C VAL A 89 -24.36 -9.10 9.16
N ARG A 90 -25.33 -8.23 8.84
CA ARG A 90 -26.68 -8.64 8.40
C ARG A 90 -26.62 -9.26 7.00
N GLU A 91 -25.87 -8.65 6.10
CA GLU A 91 -25.66 -9.17 4.73
C GLU A 91 -24.99 -10.55 4.74
N ILE A 92 -24.00 -10.77 5.62
CA ILE A 92 -23.37 -12.09 5.76
C ILE A 92 -24.37 -13.11 6.31
N ALA A 93 -25.21 -12.74 7.26
CA ALA A 93 -26.27 -13.60 7.79
C ALA A 93 -27.28 -14.00 6.70
N GLU A 94 -27.67 -13.05 5.83
CA GLU A 94 -28.52 -13.33 4.65
C GLU A 94 -27.85 -14.31 3.70
N LYS A 95 -26.63 -14.04 3.28
CA LYS A 95 -25.85 -14.91 2.40
C LYS A 95 -25.70 -16.32 2.97
N TYR A 96 -25.54 -16.44 4.31
CA TYR A 96 -25.44 -17.73 4.98
C TYR A 96 -26.72 -18.55 4.80
N LEU A 97 -27.89 -17.94 5.01
CA LEU A 97 -29.20 -18.58 4.81
C LEU A 97 -29.46 -18.87 3.34
N ASP A 98 -29.19 -17.94 2.43
CA ASP A 98 -29.34 -18.09 0.99
C ASP A 98 -28.46 -19.22 0.40
N ALA A 99 -27.34 -19.54 1.06
CA ALA A 99 -26.50 -20.69 0.72
C ALA A 99 -27.12 -22.06 1.10
N GLY A 100 -28.34 -22.05 1.60
CA GLY A 100 -29.09 -23.27 1.95
C GLY A 100 -28.87 -23.76 3.38
N ASN A 101 -28.25 -22.96 4.24
CA ASN A 101 -28.16 -23.27 5.67
C ASN A 101 -29.48 -22.92 6.36
N THR A 102 -30.01 -23.86 7.15
CA THR A 102 -31.37 -23.74 7.75
C THR A 102 -31.38 -23.13 9.13
N ASP A 103 -30.22 -23.12 9.82
CA ASP A 103 -30.07 -22.61 11.17
C ASP A 103 -28.65 -22.03 11.38
N GLY A 104 -28.45 -21.39 12.50
CA GLY A 104 -27.16 -20.83 12.88
C GLY A 104 -26.60 -21.47 14.15
N GLU A 105 -26.95 -22.72 14.47
CA GLU A 105 -26.59 -23.37 15.74
C GLU A 105 -25.09 -23.73 15.80
N ASP A 106 -24.50 -24.13 14.67
CA ASP A 106 -23.05 -24.38 14.59
C ASP A 106 -22.26 -23.06 14.46
N LEU A 107 -21.83 -22.53 15.59
CA LEU A 107 -21.03 -21.31 15.66
C LEU A 107 -19.74 -21.41 14.83
N GLU A 108 -19.12 -22.58 14.77
CA GLU A 108 -17.88 -22.77 14.03
C GLU A 108 -18.13 -22.67 12.51
N ALA A 109 -19.22 -23.29 12.02
CA ALA A 109 -19.62 -23.17 10.63
C ALA A 109 -19.98 -21.73 10.24
N VAL A 110 -20.75 -21.03 11.09
CA VAL A 110 -21.10 -19.61 10.91
C VAL A 110 -19.83 -18.75 10.87
N THR A 111 -18.90 -19.00 11.80
CA THR A 111 -17.64 -18.23 11.88
C THR A 111 -16.78 -18.44 10.65
N ARG A 112 -16.60 -19.70 10.18
CA ARG A 112 -15.85 -20.02 8.96
C ARG A 112 -16.45 -19.33 7.74
N PHE A 113 -17.78 -19.34 7.61
CA PHE A 113 -18.48 -18.69 6.52
C PHE A 113 -18.27 -17.17 6.55
N ALA A 114 -18.45 -16.53 7.71
CA ALA A 114 -18.29 -15.10 7.87
C ALA A 114 -16.86 -14.64 7.54
N VAL A 115 -15.85 -15.37 8.01
CA VAL A 115 -14.44 -15.08 7.69
C VAL A 115 -14.17 -15.23 6.19
N ALA A 116 -14.71 -16.29 5.55
CA ALA A 116 -14.52 -16.51 4.12
C ALA A 116 -15.14 -15.39 3.28
N GLU A 117 -16.36 -14.94 3.63
CA GLU A 117 -17.04 -13.85 2.92
C GLU A 117 -16.27 -12.52 3.07
N LEU A 118 -15.84 -12.17 4.28
CA LEU A 118 -15.10 -10.93 4.50
C LEU A 118 -13.71 -10.94 3.84
N ARG A 119 -13.01 -12.07 3.84
CA ARG A 119 -11.75 -12.21 3.11
C ARG A 119 -11.96 -12.02 1.61
N ARG A 120 -13.01 -12.61 1.06
CA ARG A 120 -13.38 -12.44 -0.36
C ARG A 120 -13.69 -10.99 -0.68
N GLU A 121 -14.44 -10.29 0.16
CA GLU A 121 -14.78 -8.88 0.00
C GLU A 121 -13.51 -8.01 0.05
N GLN A 122 -12.67 -8.19 1.08
CA GLN A 122 -11.40 -7.47 1.21
C GLN A 122 -10.48 -7.67 0.01
N ASP A 123 -10.41 -8.88 -0.54
CA ASP A 123 -9.61 -9.19 -1.73
C ASP A 123 -10.16 -8.51 -2.99
N LEU A 124 -11.48 -8.49 -3.17
CA LEU A 124 -12.14 -7.77 -4.27
C LEU A 124 -11.92 -6.26 -4.18
N ASP A 125 -11.92 -5.68 -2.97
CA ASP A 125 -11.65 -4.26 -2.77
C ASP A 125 -10.20 -3.91 -3.09
N LEU A 126 -9.25 -4.75 -2.67
CA LEU A 126 -7.84 -4.60 -3.01
C LEU A 126 -7.58 -4.74 -4.51
N GLN A 127 -8.24 -5.69 -5.18
CA GLN A 127 -8.16 -5.83 -6.63
C GLN A 127 -8.72 -4.60 -7.36
N ALA A 128 -9.86 -4.06 -6.91
CA ALA A 128 -10.42 -2.82 -7.45
C ALA A 128 -9.49 -1.62 -7.21
N PHE A 129 -8.77 -1.62 -6.08
CA PHE A 129 -7.73 -0.64 -5.79
C PHE A 129 -6.44 -0.85 -6.60
N GLY A 130 -6.34 -1.95 -7.35
CA GLY A 130 -5.17 -2.31 -8.16
C GLY A 130 -4.02 -2.89 -7.35
N VAL A 131 -4.29 -3.44 -6.18
CA VAL A 131 -3.30 -4.06 -5.29
C VAL A 131 -3.46 -5.57 -5.30
N ARG A 132 -2.35 -6.29 -5.35
CA ARG A 132 -2.30 -7.76 -5.31
C ARG A 132 -1.19 -8.22 -4.38
N PHE A 133 -1.41 -9.40 -3.78
CA PHE A 133 -0.44 -10.05 -2.91
C PHE A 133 0.07 -11.34 -3.54
N ASP A 134 1.35 -11.62 -3.30
CA ASP A 134 1.99 -12.87 -3.73
C ASP A 134 1.79 -13.96 -2.68
N SER A 135 1.58 -13.58 -1.42
CA SER A 135 1.47 -14.49 -0.28
C SER A 135 0.43 -14.00 0.73
N TYR A 136 -0.38 -14.95 1.21
CA TYR A 136 -1.30 -14.77 2.34
C TYR A 136 -0.84 -15.67 3.48
N TYR A 137 -0.36 -15.09 4.58
CA TYR A 137 0.15 -15.82 5.73
C TYR A 137 -0.89 -15.86 6.85
N LEU A 138 -1.22 -17.07 7.33
CA LEU A 138 -2.21 -17.29 8.38
C LEU A 138 -1.53 -17.40 9.74
N GLU A 139 -1.99 -16.64 10.74
CA GLU A 139 -1.48 -16.75 12.10
C GLU A 139 -1.64 -18.15 12.67
N SER A 140 -2.77 -18.81 12.39
CA SER A 140 -3.03 -20.20 12.84
C SER A 140 -1.95 -21.18 12.39
N SER A 141 -1.27 -20.92 11.25
CA SER A 141 -0.18 -21.78 10.76
C SER A 141 1.05 -21.73 11.67
N LEU A 142 1.30 -20.62 12.37
CA LEU A 142 2.41 -20.49 13.33
C LEU A 142 2.26 -21.48 14.50
N TYR A 143 1.02 -21.69 14.94
CA TYR A 143 0.69 -22.64 16.01
C TYR A 143 0.71 -24.07 15.50
N ARG A 144 0.02 -24.34 14.39
CA ARG A 144 -0.06 -25.67 13.78
C ARG A 144 1.32 -26.24 13.43
N ASP A 145 2.21 -25.42 12.90
CA ASP A 145 3.54 -25.82 12.44
C ASP A 145 4.59 -25.78 13.59
N GLY A 146 4.16 -25.52 14.83
CA GLY A 146 5.00 -25.46 16.02
C GLY A 146 5.98 -24.28 16.06
N ARG A 147 5.77 -23.24 15.23
CA ARG A 147 6.68 -22.09 15.15
C ARG A 147 6.63 -21.21 16.39
N VAL A 148 5.43 -21.05 16.98
CA VAL A 148 5.27 -20.34 18.26
C VAL A 148 6.06 -21.02 19.35
N GLN A 149 5.95 -22.35 19.50
CA GLN A 149 6.66 -23.13 20.51
C GLN A 149 8.19 -23.06 20.29
N LYS A 150 8.65 -23.13 19.04
CA LYS A 150 10.09 -22.98 18.70
C LYS A 150 10.60 -21.58 19.05
N ALA A 151 9.81 -20.53 18.79
CA ALA A 151 10.18 -19.16 19.15
C ALA A 151 10.29 -19.00 20.68
N VAL A 152 9.31 -19.53 21.43
CA VAL A 152 9.36 -19.53 22.91
C VAL A 152 10.61 -20.25 23.41
N GLN A 153 10.93 -21.43 22.88
CA GLN A 153 12.12 -22.17 23.29
C GLN A 153 13.41 -21.37 22.98
N ALA A 154 13.52 -20.76 21.80
CA ALA A 154 14.66 -19.91 21.46
C ALA A 154 14.80 -18.71 22.40
N LEU A 155 13.69 -18.11 22.81
CA LEU A 155 13.68 -17.02 23.79
C LEU A 155 14.11 -17.50 25.19
N ILE A 156 13.70 -18.68 25.63
CA ILE A 156 14.15 -19.29 26.89
C ILE A 156 15.66 -19.60 26.81
N ASP A 157 16.11 -20.21 25.72
CA ASP A 157 17.52 -20.59 25.49
C ASP A 157 18.45 -19.39 25.43
N SER A 158 17.93 -18.18 25.17
CA SER A 158 18.69 -16.93 25.23
C SER A 158 19.29 -16.68 26.63
N GLY A 159 18.66 -17.27 27.68
CA GLY A 159 18.97 -17.01 29.07
C GLY A 159 18.44 -15.68 29.61
N LYS A 160 17.52 -15.04 28.84
CA LYS A 160 16.89 -13.77 29.20
C LYS A 160 15.42 -13.91 29.61
N ALA A 161 14.87 -15.13 29.56
CA ALA A 161 13.55 -15.43 30.07
C ALA A 161 13.60 -15.66 31.59
N PHE A 162 12.53 -15.25 32.30
CA PHE A 162 12.35 -15.45 33.71
C PHE A 162 10.88 -15.65 34.07
N GLU A 163 10.62 -16.31 35.19
CA GLU A 163 9.25 -16.47 35.72
C GLU A 163 8.98 -15.46 36.82
N GLN A 164 7.81 -14.83 36.76
CA GLN A 164 7.31 -13.94 37.78
C GLN A 164 5.79 -14.03 37.84
N ASP A 165 5.21 -14.16 39.05
CA ASP A 165 3.78 -14.24 39.31
C ASP A 165 3.06 -15.30 38.45
N GLY A 166 3.71 -16.44 38.22
CA GLY A 166 3.20 -17.54 37.40
C GLY A 166 3.18 -17.28 35.91
N ALA A 167 3.71 -16.15 35.45
CA ALA A 167 3.86 -15.80 34.04
C ALA A 167 5.33 -15.91 33.61
N LEU A 168 5.55 -16.23 32.32
CA LEU A 168 6.87 -16.27 31.70
C LEU A 168 7.14 -14.92 30.99
N TRP A 169 8.25 -14.30 31.35
CA TRP A 169 8.67 -12.98 30.88
C TRP A 169 9.96 -13.05 30.08
N LEU A 170 10.20 -12.05 29.25
CA LEU A 170 11.48 -11.79 28.58
C LEU A 170 12.01 -10.42 29.00
N LYS A 171 13.32 -10.35 29.34
CA LYS A 171 14.04 -9.10 29.63
C LYS A 171 14.27 -8.28 28.35
N THR A 172 13.21 -7.75 27.78
CA THR A 172 13.27 -6.94 26.57
C THR A 172 13.95 -5.59 26.79
N THR A 173 14.01 -5.11 28.05
CA THR A 173 14.76 -3.90 28.43
C THR A 173 16.25 -4.00 28.12
N GLU A 174 16.85 -5.19 28.16
CA GLU A 174 18.25 -5.39 27.77
C GLU A 174 18.51 -5.19 26.27
N TYR A 175 17.44 -5.10 25.47
CA TYR A 175 17.48 -4.88 24.02
C TYR A 175 16.85 -3.54 23.60
N GLY A 176 16.66 -2.61 24.58
CA GLY A 176 16.20 -1.26 24.34
C GLY A 176 14.67 -1.05 24.35
N ASP A 177 13.90 -2.04 24.85
CA ASP A 177 12.47 -1.84 25.12
C ASP A 177 12.26 -1.02 26.42
N ASP A 178 11.10 -0.40 26.58
CA ASP A 178 10.76 0.43 27.73
C ASP A 178 10.46 -0.38 29.00
N LYS A 179 10.06 -1.65 28.84
CA LYS A 179 9.77 -2.60 29.92
C LYS A 179 9.91 -4.04 29.44
N ASP A 180 10.09 -4.96 30.39
CA ASP A 180 10.08 -6.39 30.12
C ASP A 180 8.68 -6.86 29.67
N ARG A 181 8.63 -7.90 28.83
CA ARG A 181 7.39 -8.35 28.21
C ARG A 181 7.00 -9.74 28.63
N VAL A 182 5.70 -9.90 28.94
CA VAL A 182 5.10 -11.21 29.18
C VAL A 182 5.05 -11.99 27.87
N MET A 183 5.62 -13.17 27.85
CA MET A 183 5.52 -14.12 26.74
C MET A 183 4.31 -15.04 26.91
N ARG A 184 4.13 -15.60 28.12
CA ARG A 184 3.04 -16.50 28.48
C ARG A 184 2.45 -16.07 29.80
N LYS A 185 1.13 -15.89 29.82
CA LYS A 185 0.37 -15.52 31.03
C LYS A 185 0.31 -16.69 32.01
N SER A 186 -0.13 -16.39 33.24
CA SER A 186 -0.36 -17.40 34.30
C SER A 186 -1.42 -18.44 33.94
N ASP A 187 -2.35 -18.12 33.06
CA ASP A 187 -3.37 -19.04 32.52
C ASP A 187 -2.82 -19.95 31.38
N GLY A 188 -1.55 -19.81 31.03
CA GLY A 188 -0.87 -20.58 29.98
C GLY A 188 -1.00 -19.99 28.55
N ALA A 189 -1.82 -18.95 28.37
CA ALA A 189 -2.00 -18.31 27.06
C ALA A 189 -0.80 -17.46 26.66
N TYR A 190 -0.39 -17.54 25.41
CA TYR A 190 0.62 -16.62 24.86
C TYR A 190 0.05 -15.23 24.66
N THR A 191 0.89 -14.22 24.87
CA THR A 191 0.58 -12.83 24.48
C THR A 191 0.86 -12.64 22.98
N TYR A 192 0.32 -11.58 22.37
CA TYR A 192 0.58 -11.25 20.96
C TYR A 192 2.07 -11.07 20.61
N PHE A 193 2.90 -10.78 21.60
CA PHE A 193 4.34 -10.63 21.44
C PHE A 193 5.00 -11.88 20.84
N VAL A 194 4.60 -13.07 21.28
CA VAL A 194 5.27 -14.32 20.84
C VAL A 194 4.94 -14.70 19.40
N PRO A 195 3.67 -14.72 18.95
CA PRO A 195 3.38 -14.96 17.54
C PRO A 195 3.98 -13.90 16.61
N ASP A 196 4.07 -12.62 17.04
CA ASP A 196 4.76 -11.59 16.25
C ASP A 196 6.24 -11.95 16.04
N VAL A 197 6.95 -12.34 17.11
CA VAL A 197 8.35 -12.78 17.01
C VAL A 197 8.48 -14.03 16.13
N ALA A 198 7.61 -15.03 16.34
CA ALA A 198 7.61 -16.27 15.56
C ALA A 198 7.41 -16.02 14.06
N TYR A 199 6.51 -15.08 13.72
CA TYR A 199 6.24 -14.71 12.33
C TYR A 199 7.46 -14.03 11.67
N HIS A 200 8.13 -13.13 12.37
CA HIS A 200 9.32 -12.48 11.81
C HIS A 200 10.53 -13.43 11.71
N ILE A 201 10.63 -14.40 12.63
CA ILE A 201 11.57 -15.54 12.49
C ILE A 201 11.22 -16.33 11.21
N ALA A 202 9.95 -16.62 10.97
CA ALA A 202 9.52 -17.34 9.77
C ALA A 202 9.86 -16.59 8.48
N LYS A 203 9.76 -15.25 8.45
CA LYS A 203 10.23 -14.43 7.32
C LYS A 203 11.73 -14.61 7.08
N TRP A 204 12.53 -14.54 8.15
CA TRP A 204 13.98 -14.70 8.08
C TRP A 204 14.38 -16.09 7.57
N GLU A 205 13.76 -17.14 8.09
CA GLU A 205 13.99 -18.54 7.68
C GLU A 205 13.61 -18.79 6.22
N ARG A 206 12.60 -18.08 5.70
CA ARG A 206 12.20 -18.10 4.28
C ARG A 206 13.19 -17.36 3.36
N GLY A 207 14.26 -16.79 3.91
CA GLY A 207 15.32 -16.11 3.18
C GLY A 207 15.11 -14.60 2.98
N PHE A 208 14.08 -14.00 3.57
CA PHE A 208 13.86 -12.56 3.52
C PHE A 208 14.74 -11.83 4.53
N THR A 209 15.99 -11.60 4.16
CA THR A 209 16.96 -10.86 5.01
C THR A 209 16.69 -9.36 5.04
N ARG A 210 15.79 -8.88 4.20
CA ARG A 210 15.16 -7.58 4.27
C ARG A 210 13.65 -7.80 4.24
N ALA A 211 12.95 -7.33 5.26
CA ALA A 211 11.50 -7.32 5.37
C ALA A 211 11.04 -5.93 5.82
N ILE A 212 9.99 -5.42 5.21
CA ILE A 212 9.44 -4.09 5.46
C ILE A 212 7.98 -4.28 5.86
N ASN A 213 7.62 -3.78 7.04
CA ASN A 213 6.25 -3.83 7.55
C ASN A 213 5.64 -2.43 7.50
N ILE A 214 4.46 -2.31 6.92
CA ILE A 214 3.71 -1.04 6.88
C ILE A 214 2.55 -1.13 7.85
N GLN A 215 2.57 -0.29 8.88
CA GLN A 215 1.61 -0.36 9.99
C GLN A 215 1.15 1.04 10.41
N GLY A 216 -0.01 1.11 11.08
CA GLY A 216 -0.46 2.31 11.74
C GLY A 216 0.48 2.74 12.86
N SER A 217 0.59 4.04 13.12
CA SER A 217 1.45 4.61 14.17
C SER A 217 1.03 4.22 15.59
N ASP A 218 -0.18 3.72 15.79
CA ASP A 218 -0.66 3.10 17.03
C ASP A 218 0.11 1.83 17.40
N HIS A 219 0.78 1.19 16.43
CA HIS A 219 1.65 0.04 16.63
C HIS A 219 3.12 0.40 16.93
N HIS A 220 3.45 1.68 17.19
CA HIS A 220 4.85 2.11 17.42
C HIS A 220 5.57 1.30 18.49
N SER A 221 4.91 0.98 19.62
CA SER A 221 5.50 0.16 20.70
C SER A 221 5.80 -1.28 20.27
N THR A 222 5.15 -1.78 19.22
CA THR A 222 5.37 -3.14 18.69
C THR A 222 6.75 -3.26 18.04
N VAL A 223 7.24 -2.20 17.41
CA VAL A 223 8.54 -2.17 16.70
C VAL A 223 9.68 -2.58 17.64
N THR A 224 9.82 -1.89 18.77
CA THR A 224 10.93 -2.12 19.71
C THR A 224 10.83 -3.51 20.34
N ARG A 225 9.65 -3.91 20.81
CA ARG A 225 9.45 -5.21 21.46
C ARG A 225 9.70 -6.39 20.52
N VAL A 226 9.24 -6.31 19.26
CA VAL A 226 9.48 -7.38 18.26
C VAL A 226 10.97 -7.48 17.96
N ARG A 227 11.65 -6.36 17.70
CA ARG A 227 13.09 -6.35 17.48
C ARG A 227 13.88 -6.91 18.69
N ALA A 228 13.48 -6.55 19.91
CA ALA A 228 14.06 -7.11 21.13
C ALA A 228 13.88 -8.64 21.19
N GLY A 229 12.68 -9.14 20.90
CA GLY A 229 12.40 -10.57 20.82
C GLY A 229 13.26 -11.30 19.78
N LEU A 230 13.43 -10.72 18.59
CA LEU A 230 14.26 -11.27 17.51
C LEU A 230 15.74 -11.30 17.89
N GLN A 231 16.24 -10.26 18.55
CA GLN A 231 17.62 -10.22 19.07
C GLN A 231 17.85 -11.32 20.12
N ALA A 232 16.91 -11.47 21.06
CA ALA A 232 17.00 -12.52 22.07
C ALA A 232 16.92 -13.92 21.44
N ALA A 233 15.93 -14.19 20.59
CA ALA A 233 15.74 -15.50 19.95
C ALA A 233 16.93 -15.94 19.11
N SER A 234 17.57 -15.01 18.39
CA SER A 234 18.71 -15.31 17.52
C SER A 234 20.08 -15.20 18.18
N ALA A 235 20.14 -14.93 19.49
CA ALA A 235 21.41 -14.65 20.21
C ALA A 235 22.43 -15.78 20.07
N LYS A 236 22.00 -17.04 19.98
CA LYS A 236 22.83 -18.23 19.86
C LYS A 236 22.90 -18.80 18.43
N TRP A 237 22.28 -18.12 17.44
CA TRP A 237 22.31 -18.60 16.06
C TRP A 237 23.64 -18.25 15.39
N GLU A 238 24.11 -19.11 14.50
CA GLU A 238 25.25 -18.84 13.65
C GLU A 238 25.05 -17.56 12.82
N ARG A 239 23.86 -17.43 12.22
CA ARG A 239 23.43 -16.24 11.50
C ARG A 239 22.39 -15.48 12.30
N ARG A 240 22.84 -14.54 13.13
CA ARG A 240 21.95 -13.68 13.93
C ARG A 240 21.11 -12.78 13.05
N ILE A 241 19.88 -12.52 13.50
CA ILE A 241 19.02 -11.51 12.91
C ILE A 241 19.60 -10.12 13.23
N PRO A 242 19.77 -9.21 12.26
CA PRO A 242 20.31 -7.87 12.49
C PRO A 242 19.43 -7.04 13.43
N GLN A 243 20.05 -6.15 14.22
CA GLN A 243 19.35 -5.34 15.22
C GLN A 243 18.21 -4.48 14.65
N GLY A 244 18.32 -3.99 13.40
CA GLY A 244 17.30 -3.17 12.76
C GLY A 244 16.20 -3.95 12.05
N TYR A 245 16.29 -5.29 12.03
CA TYR A 245 15.29 -6.12 11.33
C TYR A 245 14.03 -6.34 12.17
N PRO A 246 12.83 -6.29 11.55
CA PRO A 246 12.53 -5.80 10.19
C PRO A 246 12.49 -4.27 10.13
N ASP A 247 12.47 -3.72 8.89
CA ASP A 247 12.16 -2.31 8.66
C ASP A 247 10.67 -2.05 8.90
N TYR A 248 10.34 -0.86 9.38
CA TYR A 248 8.95 -0.42 9.57
C TYR A 248 8.70 0.92 8.90
N VAL A 249 7.57 1.03 8.21
CA VAL A 249 7.01 2.29 7.77
C VAL A 249 5.72 2.52 8.54
N LEU A 250 5.75 3.45 9.49
CA LEU A 250 4.60 3.80 10.31
C LEU A 250 3.84 4.95 9.66
N HIS A 251 2.52 4.79 9.51
CA HIS A 251 1.68 5.84 8.93
C HIS A 251 0.64 6.34 9.94
N LYS A 252 0.33 7.63 9.86
CA LYS A 252 -0.76 8.20 10.64
C LYS A 252 -2.12 7.90 10.01
N MET A 253 -3.16 8.03 10.83
CA MET A 253 -4.55 7.89 10.39
C MET A 253 -4.90 8.95 9.34
N VAL A 254 -5.93 8.66 8.54
CA VAL A 254 -6.46 9.54 7.52
C VAL A 254 -7.77 10.14 8.03
N THR A 255 -7.85 11.46 8.04
CA THR A 255 -9.14 12.18 8.23
C THR A 255 -9.79 12.33 6.87
N VAL A 256 -11.06 11.96 6.73
CA VAL A 256 -11.83 12.11 5.49
C VAL A 256 -12.79 13.29 5.65
N MET A 257 -12.76 14.22 4.69
CA MET A 257 -13.63 15.40 4.65
C MET A 257 -14.54 15.36 3.43
N LYS A 258 -15.80 15.78 3.60
CA LYS A 258 -16.79 15.94 2.53
C LYS A 258 -17.71 17.12 2.85
N GLY A 259 -17.89 18.03 1.90
CA GLY A 259 -18.69 19.25 2.12
C GLY A 259 -18.16 20.15 3.24
N GLY A 260 -16.86 20.11 3.53
CA GLY A 260 -16.23 20.84 4.64
C GLY A 260 -16.41 20.21 6.02
N GLU A 261 -17.04 19.05 6.13
CA GLU A 261 -17.26 18.33 7.39
C GLU A 261 -16.44 17.03 7.45
N GLU A 262 -15.99 16.69 8.65
CA GLU A 262 -15.29 15.43 8.90
C GLU A 262 -16.26 14.24 8.91
N MET A 263 -15.99 13.25 8.08
CA MET A 263 -16.71 11.98 8.10
C MET A 263 -16.19 11.10 9.23
N LYS A 264 -17.02 10.84 10.23
CA LYS A 264 -16.64 10.05 11.41
C LYS A 264 -16.33 8.60 11.04
N ILE A 265 -15.22 8.08 11.59
CA ILE A 265 -14.75 6.70 11.39
C ILE A 265 -14.93 5.93 12.69
N SER A 266 -15.90 5.01 12.76
CA SER A 266 -16.08 4.11 13.90
C SER A 266 -16.47 2.70 13.46
N LYS A 267 -15.52 1.74 13.56
CA LYS A 267 -15.77 0.30 13.26
C LYS A 267 -16.91 -0.30 14.11
N ARG A 268 -16.99 0.07 15.39
CA ARG A 268 -18.00 -0.50 16.31
C ARG A 268 -19.39 0.05 16.07
N ALA A 269 -19.51 1.28 15.61
CA ALA A 269 -20.80 1.91 15.31
C ALA A 269 -21.31 1.58 13.89
N GLY A 270 -20.53 0.88 13.06
CA GLY A 270 -20.90 0.56 11.68
C GLY A 270 -20.87 1.75 10.72
N SER A 271 -20.32 2.89 11.14
CA SER A 271 -20.24 4.10 10.33
C SER A 271 -18.77 4.47 10.08
N TYR A 272 -18.19 3.98 9.01
CA TYR A 272 -16.88 4.42 8.53
C TYR A 272 -16.84 4.39 7.00
N VAL A 273 -16.02 5.28 6.43
CA VAL A 273 -15.80 5.30 4.99
C VAL A 273 -14.98 4.09 4.62
N THR A 274 -15.56 3.19 3.85
CA THR A 274 -14.87 2.03 3.31
C THR A 274 -13.94 2.44 2.17
N LEU A 275 -12.92 1.62 1.92
CA LEU A 275 -12.06 1.80 0.74
C LEU A 275 -12.87 1.70 -0.55
N ARG A 276 -13.85 0.79 -0.59
CA ARG A 276 -14.72 0.60 -1.75
C ARG A 276 -15.55 1.85 -2.04
N GLU A 277 -16.26 2.39 -1.04
CA GLU A 277 -17.05 3.62 -1.21
C GLU A 277 -16.19 4.78 -1.72
N LEU A 278 -14.97 4.90 -1.22
CA LEU A 278 -14.06 5.96 -1.65
C LEU A 278 -13.63 5.77 -3.12
N ILE A 279 -13.32 4.53 -3.53
CA ILE A 279 -12.99 4.22 -4.93
C ILE A 279 -14.18 4.51 -5.84
N ASP A 280 -15.39 4.12 -5.44
CA ASP A 280 -16.60 4.29 -6.25
C ASP A 280 -16.99 5.79 -6.36
N GLU A 281 -16.69 6.60 -5.34
CA GLU A 281 -17.02 8.02 -5.32
C GLU A 281 -16.04 8.91 -6.10
N VAL A 282 -14.73 8.68 -5.95
CA VAL A 282 -13.70 9.58 -6.53
C VAL A 282 -12.80 8.90 -7.58
N GLY A 283 -12.94 7.59 -7.76
CA GLY A 283 -12.12 6.80 -8.66
C GLY A 283 -10.79 6.35 -8.03
N ARG A 284 -10.32 5.18 -8.47
CA ARG A 284 -9.10 4.53 -7.97
C ARG A 284 -7.86 5.44 -8.02
N ASP A 285 -7.67 6.13 -9.14
CA ASP A 285 -6.46 6.94 -9.36
C ASP A 285 -6.37 8.10 -8.39
N ALA A 286 -7.49 8.78 -8.14
CA ALA A 286 -7.55 9.86 -7.16
C ALA A 286 -7.27 9.33 -5.74
N VAL A 287 -7.89 8.21 -5.34
CA VAL A 287 -7.63 7.62 -4.03
C VAL A 287 -6.15 7.29 -3.86
N ARG A 288 -5.53 6.59 -4.83
CA ARG A 288 -4.11 6.22 -4.76
C ARG A 288 -3.21 7.43 -4.68
N PHE A 289 -3.38 8.40 -5.58
CA PHE A 289 -2.51 9.57 -5.67
C PHE A 289 -2.57 10.42 -4.40
N PHE A 290 -3.79 10.66 -3.89
CA PHE A 290 -3.99 11.45 -2.67
C PHE A 290 -3.38 10.76 -1.45
N LEU A 291 -3.61 9.45 -1.25
CA LEU A 291 -3.06 8.70 -0.11
C LEU A 291 -1.53 8.62 -0.12
N LEU A 292 -0.89 8.79 -1.29
CA LEU A 292 0.56 8.86 -1.48
C LEU A 292 1.11 10.29 -1.46
N SER A 293 0.27 11.33 -1.41
CA SER A 293 0.69 12.74 -1.56
C SER A 293 1.39 13.33 -0.34
N ARG A 294 1.48 12.59 0.75
CA ARG A 294 2.14 13.02 1.99
C ARG A 294 3.04 11.92 2.53
N LYS A 295 4.05 12.33 3.29
CA LYS A 295 4.90 11.41 4.05
C LYS A 295 4.03 10.51 4.94
N ALA A 296 4.39 9.24 5.10
CA ALA A 296 3.58 8.27 5.84
C ALA A 296 3.25 8.73 7.27
N ASP A 297 4.25 9.28 7.98
CA ASP A 297 4.14 9.77 9.37
C ASP A 297 3.55 11.18 9.52
N ALA A 298 3.16 11.82 8.40
CA ALA A 298 2.48 13.12 8.44
C ALA A 298 0.96 12.95 8.58
N ASP A 299 0.32 13.90 9.27
CA ASP A 299 -1.13 14.02 9.30
C ASP A 299 -1.66 14.25 7.89
N PHE A 300 -2.76 13.60 7.56
CA PHE A 300 -3.33 13.65 6.23
C PHE A 300 -4.85 13.77 6.26
N VAL A 301 -5.34 14.75 5.52
CA VAL A 301 -6.76 14.95 5.26
C VAL A 301 -7.04 14.56 3.81
N PHE A 302 -7.95 13.61 3.61
CA PHE A 302 -8.49 13.25 2.32
C PHE A 302 -9.77 14.05 2.07
N ASP A 303 -9.69 15.02 1.18
CA ASP A 303 -10.81 15.86 0.77
C ASP A 303 -11.48 15.25 -0.46
N ILE A 304 -12.70 14.74 -0.30
CA ILE A 304 -13.48 14.10 -1.35
C ILE A 304 -13.85 15.11 -2.45
N ASP A 305 -14.21 16.33 -2.08
CA ASP A 305 -14.64 17.34 -3.05
C ASP A 305 -13.46 17.76 -3.94
N LEU A 306 -12.29 17.96 -3.35
CA LEU A 306 -11.06 18.23 -4.09
C LEU A 306 -10.71 17.05 -5.01
N ALA A 307 -10.80 15.81 -4.52
CA ALA A 307 -10.47 14.62 -5.29
C ALA A 307 -11.39 14.40 -6.50
N LYS A 308 -12.63 14.92 -6.46
CA LYS A 308 -13.61 14.89 -7.57
C LYS A 308 -13.43 16.03 -8.56
N SER A 309 -12.76 17.12 -8.18
CA SER A 309 -12.67 18.31 -9.00
C SER A 309 -11.81 18.05 -10.26
N GLN A 310 -12.28 18.58 -11.40
CA GLN A 310 -11.53 18.58 -12.66
C GLN A 310 -10.85 19.95 -12.85
N SER A 311 -9.98 20.30 -11.90
CA SER A 311 -9.29 21.59 -11.86
C SER A 311 -7.81 21.42 -11.57
N GLU A 312 -7.03 22.48 -11.77
CA GLU A 312 -5.60 22.52 -11.48
C GLU A 312 -5.29 22.33 -9.98
N GLU A 313 -6.28 22.53 -9.11
CA GLU A 313 -6.17 22.30 -7.66
C GLU A 313 -6.10 20.80 -7.33
N ASN A 314 -6.75 19.96 -8.17
CA ASN A 314 -6.68 18.51 -8.01
C ASN A 314 -5.34 17.96 -8.53
N PRO A 315 -4.45 17.50 -7.65
CA PRO A 315 -3.08 17.19 -8.06
C PRO A 315 -2.99 15.98 -9.00
N VAL A 316 -3.88 14.99 -8.91
CA VAL A 316 -3.87 13.85 -9.85
C VAL A 316 -4.36 14.28 -11.21
N TYR A 317 -5.44 15.05 -11.27
CA TYR A 317 -5.95 15.62 -12.50
C TYR A 317 -4.87 16.45 -13.22
N TYR A 318 -4.19 17.31 -12.48
CA TYR A 318 -3.15 18.19 -13.00
C TYR A 318 -1.99 17.41 -13.67
N VAL A 319 -1.53 16.33 -13.02
CA VAL A 319 -0.45 15.49 -13.56
C VAL A 319 -0.94 14.67 -14.77
N GLN A 320 -2.13 14.06 -14.68
CA GLN A 320 -2.71 13.29 -15.79
C GLN A 320 -2.99 14.20 -16.99
N TYR A 321 -3.43 15.43 -16.77
CA TYR A 321 -3.69 16.41 -17.83
C TYR A 321 -2.42 16.81 -18.56
N ALA A 322 -1.25 16.90 -17.90
CA ALA A 322 0.04 17.10 -18.58
C ALA A 322 0.32 15.95 -19.56
N HIS A 323 0.11 14.70 -19.15
CA HIS A 323 0.27 13.53 -20.01
C HIS A 323 -0.67 13.57 -21.23
N ALA A 324 -1.97 13.80 -21.00
CA ALA A 324 -2.99 13.86 -22.04
C ALA A 324 -2.72 15.01 -23.04
N ARG A 325 -2.28 16.17 -22.54
CA ARG A 325 -1.92 17.34 -23.35
C ARG A 325 -0.75 17.03 -24.31
N ILE A 326 0.28 16.30 -23.85
CA ILE A 326 1.38 15.85 -24.71
C ILE A 326 0.85 14.88 -25.77
N CYS A 327 -0.01 13.94 -25.42
CA CYS A 327 -0.62 13.02 -26.38
C CYS A 327 -1.40 13.78 -27.48
N SER A 328 -2.12 14.83 -27.11
CA SER A 328 -2.83 15.70 -28.05
C SER A 328 -1.88 16.46 -28.99
N VAL A 329 -0.74 16.95 -28.49
CA VAL A 329 0.31 17.60 -29.34
C VAL A 329 0.86 16.62 -30.37
N LEU A 330 1.14 15.38 -29.95
CA LEU A 330 1.66 14.34 -30.85
C LEU A 330 0.65 13.95 -31.93
N GLU A 331 -0.64 13.90 -31.59
CA GLU A 331 -1.69 13.64 -32.57
C GLU A 331 -1.85 14.81 -33.56
N GLN A 332 -1.80 16.06 -33.07
CA GLN A 332 -1.80 17.24 -33.93
C GLN A 332 -0.60 17.26 -34.90
N TRP A 333 0.60 16.95 -34.40
CA TRP A 333 1.81 16.84 -35.22
C TRP A 333 1.61 15.80 -36.32
N ARG A 334 1.10 14.61 -35.99
CA ARG A 334 0.85 13.55 -36.96
C ARG A 334 -0.10 14.00 -38.07
N THR A 335 -1.16 14.71 -37.68
CA THR A 335 -2.18 15.21 -38.63
C THR A 335 -1.69 16.35 -39.51
N GLN A 336 -0.88 17.29 -38.97
CA GLN A 336 -0.46 18.50 -39.66
C GLN A 336 0.77 18.29 -40.52
N PHE A 337 1.70 17.43 -40.08
CA PHE A 337 3.01 17.21 -40.72
C PHE A 337 3.17 15.80 -41.31
N GLY A 338 2.15 14.96 -41.22
CA GLY A 338 1.83 13.77 -42.00
C GLY A 338 2.97 12.84 -42.43
N GLY A 339 3.99 12.61 -41.56
CA GLY A 339 5.08 11.67 -41.85
C GLY A 339 6.23 12.22 -42.68
N GLU A 340 6.32 13.51 -42.92
CA GLU A 340 7.49 14.14 -43.56
C GLU A 340 8.74 14.09 -42.67
N ASP A 341 8.55 14.03 -41.33
CA ASP A 341 9.63 13.80 -40.37
C ASP A 341 9.80 12.30 -40.11
N ARG A 342 10.47 11.58 -40.95
CA ARG A 342 10.79 10.14 -40.75
C ARG A 342 11.61 9.84 -39.50
N ALA A 343 12.08 10.88 -38.80
CA ALA A 343 12.87 10.77 -37.56
C ALA A 343 12.03 10.51 -36.28
N PHE A 344 10.70 10.62 -36.37
CA PHE A 344 9.83 10.43 -35.18
C PHE A 344 8.95 9.20 -35.32
N PRO A 345 9.18 8.14 -34.53
CA PRO A 345 8.27 7.02 -34.45
C PRO A 345 7.03 7.44 -33.69
N VAL A 346 5.93 7.71 -34.37
CA VAL A 346 4.61 8.00 -33.79
C VAL A 346 3.91 6.69 -33.53
N THR A 347 4.15 6.11 -32.37
CA THR A 347 3.35 5.02 -31.86
C THR A 347 2.85 5.39 -30.47
N SER A 348 1.68 4.93 -30.09
CA SER A 348 1.10 5.09 -28.75
C SER A 348 1.96 4.46 -27.65
N ALA A 349 2.92 3.61 -28.01
CA ALA A 349 3.88 3.01 -27.10
C ALA A 349 5.31 3.34 -27.55
N LEU A 350 6.07 4.05 -26.72
CA LEU A 350 7.52 4.09 -26.82
C LEU A 350 8.05 2.70 -26.48
N ASN A 351 8.54 1.98 -27.48
CA ASN A 351 9.27 0.74 -27.30
C ASN A 351 10.78 0.97 -27.47
N ALA A 352 11.62 -0.01 -27.17
CA ALA A 352 13.08 0.13 -27.24
C ALA A 352 13.58 0.60 -28.61
N ALA A 353 12.94 0.16 -29.71
CA ALA A 353 13.31 0.56 -31.09
C ALA A 353 13.02 2.04 -31.35
N ASN A 354 11.98 2.59 -30.73
CA ASN A 354 11.62 4.01 -30.86
C ASN A 354 12.52 4.92 -30.01
N PHE A 355 13.07 4.40 -28.88
CA PHE A 355 14.06 5.14 -28.10
C PHE A 355 15.38 5.36 -28.86
N ASP A 356 15.82 4.39 -29.64
CA ASP A 356 17.08 4.53 -30.41
C ASP A 356 16.98 5.61 -31.48
N SER A 357 15.82 5.82 -32.11
CA SER A 357 15.60 6.92 -33.02
C SER A 357 15.59 8.30 -32.36
N LEU A 358 15.10 8.40 -31.11
CA LEU A 358 15.13 9.65 -30.33
C LEU A 358 16.55 10.07 -29.94
N ARG A 359 17.50 9.12 -29.78
CA ARG A 359 18.91 9.43 -29.48
C ARG A 359 19.59 10.24 -30.57
N ASN A 360 19.10 10.18 -31.79
CA ASN A 360 19.68 10.87 -32.95
C ASN A 360 19.07 12.26 -33.17
N VAL A 361 18.09 12.69 -32.34
CA VAL A 361 17.50 14.03 -32.46
C VAL A 361 18.48 15.06 -31.91
N ASP A 362 18.81 16.07 -32.73
CA ASP A 362 19.61 17.21 -32.29
C ASP A 362 18.77 18.07 -31.32
N LEU A 363 19.20 18.14 -30.05
CA LEU A 363 18.59 18.96 -29.02
C LEU A 363 19.20 20.36 -28.92
N GLY A 364 20.24 20.67 -29.73
CA GLY A 364 20.91 21.98 -29.76
C GLY A 364 19.97 23.18 -29.96
N PRO A 365 18.85 23.05 -30.71
CA PRO A 365 17.89 24.13 -30.85
C PRO A 365 17.13 24.50 -29.54
N LEU A 366 17.14 23.66 -28.49
CA LEU A 366 16.50 23.94 -27.21
C LEU A 366 17.35 24.91 -26.38
N GLY A 367 17.08 26.21 -26.49
CA GLY A 367 17.83 27.24 -25.76
C GLY A 367 16.97 28.14 -24.86
N GLY A 368 15.66 27.97 -24.89
CA GLY A 368 14.74 28.74 -24.05
C GLY A 368 14.83 28.37 -22.57
N ALA A 369 14.66 29.33 -21.68
CA ALA A 369 14.77 29.12 -20.24
C ALA A 369 13.83 28.00 -19.73
N ARG A 370 12.60 27.89 -20.28
CA ARG A 370 11.65 26.82 -19.92
C ARG A 370 12.03 25.46 -20.45
N GLU A 371 12.66 25.42 -21.65
CA GLU A 371 13.18 24.18 -22.25
C GLU A 371 14.34 23.64 -21.39
N LEU A 372 15.25 24.51 -20.97
CA LEU A 372 16.37 24.13 -20.10
C LEU A 372 15.90 23.69 -18.70
N ALA A 373 14.88 24.33 -18.13
CA ALA A 373 14.29 23.92 -16.86
C ALA A 373 13.70 22.51 -16.94
N LEU A 374 12.95 22.19 -18.00
CA LEU A 374 12.42 20.83 -18.23
C LEU A 374 13.53 19.79 -18.41
N LEU A 375 14.59 20.11 -19.16
CA LEU A 375 15.74 19.21 -19.32
C LEU A 375 16.44 18.93 -17.99
N GLN A 376 16.63 19.96 -17.17
CA GLN A 376 17.18 19.80 -15.81
C GLN A 376 16.29 18.91 -14.96
N ARG A 377 14.98 19.18 -14.92
CA ARG A 377 14.00 18.40 -14.15
C ARG A 377 13.98 16.93 -14.58
N LEU A 378 14.05 16.66 -15.88
CA LEU A 378 14.14 15.29 -16.40
C LEU A 378 15.44 14.59 -15.95
N GLY A 379 16.54 15.33 -15.86
CA GLY A 379 17.83 14.81 -15.39
C GLY A 379 17.81 14.35 -13.92
N GLU A 380 16.98 14.97 -13.09
CA GLU A 380 16.85 14.67 -11.65
C GLU A 380 16.06 13.36 -11.38
N TYR A 381 15.28 12.86 -12.37
CA TYR A 381 14.36 11.73 -12.14
C TYR A 381 15.04 10.47 -11.61
N ALA A 382 16.21 10.12 -12.12
CA ALA A 382 16.92 8.92 -11.72
C ALA A 382 17.35 8.97 -10.24
N GLU A 383 17.84 10.12 -9.78
CA GLU A 383 18.24 10.35 -8.40
C GLU A 383 17.03 10.35 -7.45
N ILE A 384 15.94 11.04 -7.82
CA ILE A 384 14.69 11.06 -7.05
C ILE A 384 14.13 9.63 -6.88
N LEU A 385 14.17 8.83 -7.96
CA LEU A 385 13.70 7.44 -7.92
C LEU A 385 14.56 6.58 -6.98
N GLU A 386 15.88 6.74 -7.03
CA GLU A 386 16.81 6.01 -6.17
C GLU A 386 16.62 6.39 -4.70
N ASN A 387 16.51 7.69 -4.40
CA ASN A 387 16.27 8.21 -3.06
C ASN A 387 14.90 7.76 -2.51
N ALA A 388 13.83 7.85 -3.31
CA ALA A 388 12.51 7.39 -2.91
C ALA A 388 12.48 5.90 -2.55
N ALA A 389 13.22 5.06 -3.29
CA ALA A 389 13.34 3.63 -3.00
C ALA A 389 14.20 3.35 -1.75
N ALA A 390 15.29 4.11 -1.55
CA ALA A 390 16.18 3.96 -0.41
C ALA A 390 15.50 4.36 0.90
N GLU A 391 14.74 5.45 0.88
CA GLU A 391 14.03 6.00 2.02
C GLU A 391 12.62 5.41 2.22
N LEU A 392 12.16 4.51 1.34
CA LEU A 392 10.80 3.96 1.34
C LEU A 392 9.74 5.07 1.31
N ALA A 393 9.95 6.09 0.47
CA ALA A 393 9.25 7.36 0.48
C ALA A 393 8.54 7.68 -0.85
N PRO A 394 7.43 6.97 -1.20
CA PRO A 394 6.75 7.13 -2.49
C PRO A 394 6.19 8.55 -2.72
N HIS A 395 5.95 9.34 -1.67
CA HIS A 395 5.52 10.74 -1.79
C HIS A 395 6.53 11.62 -2.54
N GLN A 396 7.83 11.26 -2.56
CA GLN A 396 8.83 11.99 -3.34
C GLN A 396 8.53 11.92 -4.85
N ILE A 397 8.02 10.79 -5.33
CA ILE A 397 7.58 10.65 -6.73
C ILE A 397 6.37 11.52 -7.00
N VAL A 398 5.40 11.60 -6.08
CA VAL A 398 4.24 12.49 -6.21
C VAL A 398 4.66 13.93 -6.34
N PHE A 399 5.57 14.40 -5.49
CA PHE A 399 6.07 15.78 -5.54
C PHE A 399 6.79 16.06 -6.84
N TYR A 400 7.70 15.18 -7.24
CA TYR A 400 8.42 15.30 -8.49
C TYR A 400 7.48 15.39 -9.71
N LEU A 401 6.47 14.51 -9.80
CA LEU A 401 5.50 14.53 -10.90
C LEU A 401 4.68 15.82 -10.96
N ARG A 402 4.32 16.38 -9.82
CA ARG A 402 3.59 17.65 -9.75
C ARG A 402 4.46 18.81 -10.25
N GLU A 403 5.72 18.85 -9.86
CA GLU A 403 6.68 19.86 -10.32
C GLU A 403 6.93 19.74 -11.83
N LEU A 404 7.20 18.53 -12.32
CA LEU A 404 7.38 18.27 -13.75
C LEU A 404 6.14 18.67 -14.57
N ALA A 405 4.94 18.34 -14.08
CA ALA A 405 3.68 18.73 -14.73
C ALA A 405 3.53 20.26 -14.75
N GLY A 406 3.84 20.94 -13.65
CA GLY A 406 3.79 22.41 -13.56
C GLY A 406 4.74 23.12 -14.51
N GLU A 407 5.98 22.65 -14.60
CA GLU A 407 6.97 23.17 -15.56
C GLU A 407 6.53 22.91 -17.00
N PHE A 408 5.97 21.72 -17.29
CA PHE A 408 5.43 21.41 -18.61
C PHE A 408 4.23 22.28 -18.98
N HIS A 409 3.27 22.49 -18.07
CA HIS A 409 2.14 23.37 -18.34
C HIS A 409 2.57 24.82 -18.58
N SER A 410 3.56 25.32 -17.83
CA SER A 410 4.16 26.64 -18.05
C SER A 410 4.81 26.74 -19.43
N TYR A 411 5.58 25.71 -19.81
CA TYR A 411 6.21 25.63 -21.13
C TYR A 411 5.16 25.60 -22.25
N TYR A 412 4.17 24.72 -22.15
CA TYR A 412 3.11 24.55 -23.15
C TYR A 412 2.31 25.83 -23.38
N ASN A 413 2.04 26.60 -22.33
CA ASN A 413 1.26 27.83 -22.42
C ASN A 413 2.08 29.00 -23.02
N ALA A 414 3.40 28.98 -22.90
CA ALA A 414 4.27 30.07 -23.36
C ALA A 414 4.90 29.81 -24.72
N GLU A 415 5.13 28.55 -25.08
CA GLU A 415 5.90 28.18 -26.27
C GLU A 415 5.06 27.39 -27.28
N ARG A 416 5.17 27.76 -28.55
CA ARG A 416 4.53 26.99 -29.61
C ARG A 416 5.40 25.77 -29.96
N ILE A 417 4.94 24.57 -29.62
CA ILE A 417 5.70 23.33 -29.86
C ILE A 417 5.76 23.00 -31.36
N LEU A 418 4.65 23.09 -32.08
CA LEU A 418 4.54 22.79 -33.47
C LEU A 418 4.88 24.05 -34.35
N VAL A 419 6.17 24.36 -34.38
CA VAL A 419 6.73 25.46 -35.20
C VAL A 419 7.03 25.00 -36.63
N ALA A 420 7.22 25.96 -37.57
CA ALA A 420 7.52 25.66 -38.96
C ALA A 420 8.93 25.08 -39.13
N GLU A 421 9.92 25.57 -38.38
CA GLU A 421 11.31 25.15 -38.43
C GLU A 421 11.47 23.70 -37.96
N ALA A 422 11.77 22.80 -38.87
CA ALA A 422 11.83 21.36 -38.59
C ALA A 422 12.83 20.98 -37.48
N PRO A 423 14.07 21.50 -37.41
CA PRO A 423 14.99 21.16 -36.34
C PRO A 423 14.46 21.52 -34.94
N LEU A 424 13.93 22.73 -34.76
CA LEU A 424 13.38 23.18 -33.48
C LEU A 424 12.10 22.39 -33.12
N ARG A 425 11.24 22.15 -34.12
CA ARG A 425 10.03 21.32 -33.91
C ARG A 425 10.40 19.92 -33.45
N SER A 426 11.38 19.28 -34.09
CA SER A 426 11.84 17.94 -33.74
C SER A 426 12.44 17.90 -32.34
N ALA A 427 13.25 18.86 -31.96
CA ALA A 427 13.81 18.98 -30.62
C ALA A 427 12.72 19.18 -29.53
N ARG A 428 11.72 20.03 -29.81
CA ARG A 428 10.57 20.27 -28.89
C ARG A 428 9.68 19.03 -28.75
N LEU A 429 9.46 18.29 -29.84
CA LEU A 429 8.71 17.02 -29.78
C LEU A 429 9.49 15.96 -28.98
N ALA A 430 10.81 15.87 -29.12
CA ALA A 430 11.64 14.96 -28.33
C ALA A 430 11.56 15.30 -26.84
N LEU A 431 11.61 16.58 -26.48
CA LEU A 431 11.43 17.04 -25.10
C LEU A 431 10.04 16.64 -24.56
N CYS A 432 8.97 16.87 -25.31
CA CYS A 432 7.62 16.44 -24.93
C CYS A 432 7.51 14.94 -24.72
N LEU A 433 8.13 14.12 -25.59
CA LEU A 433 8.15 12.67 -25.44
C LEU A 433 8.92 12.22 -24.19
N ALA A 434 10.03 12.87 -23.86
CA ALA A 434 10.77 12.60 -22.63
C ALA A 434 9.92 12.92 -21.38
N VAL A 435 9.26 14.08 -21.35
CA VAL A 435 8.34 14.46 -20.26
C VAL A 435 7.21 13.42 -20.15
N ARG A 436 6.55 13.06 -21.26
CA ARG A 436 5.48 12.04 -21.26
C ARG A 436 5.96 10.71 -20.69
N GLN A 437 7.15 10.26 -21.09
CA GLN A 437 7.69 8.99 -20.62
C GLN A 437 7.96 9.00 -19.10
N VAL A 438 8.51 10.08 -18.57
CA VAL A 438 8.78 10.21 -17.14
C VAL A 438 7.48 10.32 -16.34
N LEU A 439 6.50 11.11 -16.82
CA LEU A 439 5.16 11.14 -16.22
C LEU A 439 4.53 9.75 -16.17
N ARG A 440 4.57 9.02 -17.28
CA ARG A 440 4.06 7.65 -17.39
C ARG A 440 4.75 6.70 -16.40
N ASN A 441 6.09 6.73 -16.34
CA ASN A 441 6.86 5.88 -15.45
C ASN A 441 6.50 6.17 -13.98
N GLY A 442 6.49 7.44 -13.59
CA GLY A 442 6.16 7.84 -12.21
C GLY A 442 4.73 7.50 -11.83
N LEU A 443 3.74 7.78 -12.68
CA LEU A 443 2.34 7.40 -12.43
C LEU A 443 2.19 5.87 -12.31
N SER A 444 2.89 5.09 -13.15
CA SER A 444 2.87 3.63 -13.07
C SER A 444 3.42 3.12 -11.74
N LEU A 445 4.52 3.69 -11.23
CA LEU A 445 5.07 3.34 -9.90
C LEU A 445 4.08 3.60 -8.77
N LEU A 446 3.23 4.61 -8.92
CA LEU A 446 2.18 4.93 -7.95
C LEU A 446 0.89 4.09 -8.16
N GLY A 447 0.83 3.27 -9.22
CA GLY A 447 -0.35 2.50 -9.61
C GLY A 447 -1.51 3.37 -10.11
N VAL A 448 -1.18 4.53 -10.71
CA VAL A 448 -2.11 5.52 -11.28
C VAL A 448 -2.08 5.43 -12.80
N SER A 449 -3.25 5.53 -13.43
CA SER A 449 -3.36 5.45 -14.88
C SER A 449 -2.80 6.69 -15.59
N GLN A 450 -2.52 6.55 -16.90
CA GLN A 450 -1.97 7.61 -17.74
C GLN A 450 -2.92 7.82 -18.93
N PRO A 451 -4.03 8.57 -18.76
CA PRO A 451 -5.00 8.79 -19.82
C PRO A 451 -4.36 9.57 -20.97
N GLU A 452 -4.68 9.16 -22.19
CA GLU A 452 -4.22 9.85 -23.40
C GLU A 452 -5.17 10.99 -23.81
N LYS A 453 -6.40 10.98 -23.24
CA LYS A 453 -7.44 11.99 -23.43
C LYS A 453 -8.13 12.26 -22.09
N MET A 454 -8.39 13.51 -21.83
CA MET A 454 -9.16 14.00 -20.67
C MET A 454 -10.14 15.11 -21.09
#